data_f52ca67d5d5d1c0f3919d4c527f140d6
#
_entry.id   f52ca67d5d5d1c0f3919d4c527f140d6
#
_cell.length_a   1.000
_cell.length_b   1.000
_cell.length_c   1.000
_cell.angle_alpha   90.00
_cell.angle_beta   90.00
_cell.angle_gamma   90.00
#
_symmetry.space_group_name_H-M   'P 1'
#
loop_
_entity.id
_entity.type
_entity.pdbx_description
1 polymer ?
#
loop_
_entity_poly.entity_id
_entity_poly.type
_entity_poly.pdbx_seq_one_letter_code
_entity_poly.pdbx_strand_id
1 'polypeptide(L)'
;VVDKENGGTKADASNAGINVSSYPYFICTDVDCILEKYALYRCISPIISSDKQVIAVSGTMLMANGCVVKDGQIVDVRTPRTPIPLFQNLEYMRSYLIGKMGWSAINGMPNVSGGFGLFDRSVAIAAGGYDGTSFAEDMDLITRMVGYMCDFSRPYKIIQIPDTCCWTEGPPNLAMLYRQRTRWARGLFQTLSIHHKMIFKKTYKQMGLLTLPYMFVFEFLAPIIELTGLIVFIYLAFTCLLYTSDAADEL
;
A
#
# COMPACT_ATOMS: atom_id res chain seq x y z
N VAL A 1 -4.33 18.66 -20.43
CA VAL A 1 -3.23 19.14 -19.56
C VAL A 1 -3.77 20.28 -18.71
N VAL A 2 -3.50 20.24 -17.41
CA VAL A 2 -3.85 21.30 -16.44
C VAL A 2 -2.57 22.09 -16.16
N ASP A 3 -2.57 23.36 -16.53
CA ASP A 3 -1.48 24.28 -16.20
C ASP A 3 -1.87 25.08 -14.95
N LYS A 4 -1.07 25.01 -13.91
CA LYS A 4 -1.28 25.70 -12.64
C LYS A 4 0.05 26.01 -11.95
N GLU A 5 0.05 26.97 -11.05
CA GLU A 5 1.16 27.22 -10.16
C GLU A 5 1.49 25.99 -9.30
N ASN A 6 2.77 25.69 -9.12
CA ASN A 6 3.21 24.53 -8.37
C ASN A 6 2.90 24.68 -6.87
N GLY A 7 1.97 23.87 -6.36
CA GLY A 7 1.59 23.83 -4.95
C GLY A 7 2.54 23.04 -4.06
N GLY A 8 3.66 22.54 -4.59
CA GLY A 8 4.73 21.87 -3.82
C GLY A 8 4.46 20.43 -3.39
N THR A 9 3.28 19.88 -3.65
CA THR A 9 2.93 18.50 -3.25
C THR A 9 2.28 17.71 -4.39
N LYS A 10 2.47 16.38 -4.39
CA LYS A 10 1.78 15.46 -5.28
C LYS A 10 0.26 15.55 -5.09
N ALA A 11 -0.20 15.67 -3.85
CA ALA A 11 -1.62 15.79 -3.52
C ALA A 11 -2.29 16.99 -4.19
N ASP A 12 -1.63 18.15 -4.21
CA ASP A 12 -2.12 19.35 -4.88
C ASP A 12 -2.26 19.16 -6.40
N ALA A 13 -1.27 18.56 -7.04
CA ALA A 13 -1.32 18.24 -8.47
C ALA A 13 -2.43 17.23 -8.78
N SER A 14 -2.56 16.17 -7.97
CA SER A 14 -3.60 15.15 -8.11
C SER A 14 -5.00 15.74 -7.94
N ASN A 15 -5.23 16.57 -6.92
CA ASN A 15 -6.51 17.24 -6.69
C ASN A 15 -6.89 18.19 -7.83
N ALA A 16 -5.93 18.90 -8.41
CA ALA A 16 -6.19 19.73 -9.58
C ALA A 16 -6.71 18.88 -10.76
N GLY A 17 -6.09 17.73 -11.03
CA GLY A 17 -6.55 16.79 -12.05
C GLY A 17 -7.94 16.22 -11.77
N ILE A 18 -8.20 15.82 -10.52
CA ILE A 18 -9.51 15.29 -10.07
C ILE A 18 -10.61 16.32 -10.25
N ASN A 19 -10.37 17.58 -9.91
CA ASN A 19 -11.36 18.66 -9.98
C ASN A 19 -11.73 19.00 -11.42
N VAL A 20 -10.77 19.00 -12.33
CA VAL A 20 -11.00 19.30 -13.76
C VAL A 20 -11.59 18.10 -14.51
N SER A 21 -11.36 16.87 -14.03
CA SER A 21 -11.91 15.66 -14.65
C SER A 21 -13.43 15.65 -14.61
N SER A 22 -14.06 15.18 -15.70
CA SER A 22 -15.52 14.99 -15.79
C SER A 22 -15.94 13.51 -15.78
N TYR A 23 -14.99 12.59 -15.81
CA TYR A 23 -15.26 11.16 -15.83
C TYR A 23 -15.54 10.58 -14.43
N PRO A 24 -16.28 9.47 -14.34
CA PRO A 24 -16.66 8.88 -13.05
C PRO A 24 -15.48 8.29 -12.28
N TYR A 25 -14.42 7.90 -12.97
CA TYR A 25 -13.19 7.36 -12.38
C TYR A 25 -11.99 8.13 -12.86
N PHE A 26 -10.96 8.21 -12.01
CA PHE A 26 -9.63 8.72 -12.37
C PHE A 26 -8.54 7.73 -11.97
N ILE A 27 -7.42 7.80 -12.67
CA ILE A 27 -6.21 7.06 -12.31
C ILE A 27 -5.18 8.04 -11.76
N CYS A 28 -4.58 7.64 -10.64
CA CYS A 28 -3.39 8.26 -10.12
C CYS A 28 -2.20 7.34 -10.38
N THR A 29 -1.12 7.88 -10.95
CA THR A 29 0.13 7.16 -11.19
C THR A 29 1.31 8.09 -10.95
N ASP A 30 2.43 7.52 -10.48
CA ASP A 30 3.68 8.26 -10.36
C ASP A 30 4.34 8.41 -11.74
N VAL A 31 5.11 9.48 -11.92
CA VAL A 31 5.73 9.83 -13.20
C VAL A 31 6.85 8.85 -13.60
N ASP A 32 7.41 8.13 -12.64
CA ASP A 32 8.45 7.10 -12.80
C ASP A 32 7.90 5.68 -13.02
N CYS A 33 6.59 5.57 -13.18
CA CYS A 33 5.92 4.30 -13.39
C CYS A 33 5.73 3.99 -14.87
N ILE A 34 5.95 2.73 -15.24
CA ILE A 34 5.66 2.21 -16.58
C ILE A 34 4.38 1.39 -16.50
N LEU A 35 3.35 1.81 -17.22
CA LEU A 35 2.07 1.10 -17.25
C LEU A 35 2.09 -0.04 -18.27
N GLU A 36 1.51 -1.18 -17.88
CA GLU A 36 1.23 -2.27 -18.82
C GLU A 36 0.20 -1.86 -19.86
N LYS A 37 0.34 -2.39 -21.06
CA LYS A 37 -0.52 -2.07 -22.22
C LYS A 37 -2.01 -2.19 -21.91
N TYR A 38 -2.41 -3.18 -21.11
CA TYR A 38 -3.81 -3.45 -20.76
C TYR A 38 -4.17 -3.06 -19.32
N ALA A 39 -3.35 -2.28 -18.63
CA ALA A 39 -3.57 -1.90 -17.23
C ALA A 39 -4.95 -1.29 -17.00
N LEU A 40 -5.36 -0.34 -17.85
CA LEU A 40 -6.66 0.31 -17.74
C LEU A 40 -7.83 -0.64 -17.94
N TYR A 41 -7.73 -1.51 -18.94
CA TYR A 41 -8.75 -2.52 -19.23
C TYR A 41 -8.92 -3.48 -18.05
N ARG A 42 -7.81 -3.94 -17.45
CA ARG A 42 -7.82 -4.80 -16.26
C ARG A 42 -8.48 -4.11 -15.07
N CYS A 43 -8.24 -2.81 -14.88
CA CYS A 43 -8.85 -2.04 -13.79
C CYS A 43 -10.36 -1.82 -13.97
N ILE A 44 -10.83 -1.65 -15.20
CA ILE A 44 -12.26 -1.37 -15.48
C ILE A 44 -13.09 -2.66 -15.44
N SER A 45 -12.54 -3.78 -15.85
CA SER A 45 -13.25 -5.07 -15.92
C SER A 45 -13.99 -5.43 -14.60
N PRO A 46 -13.36 -5.42 -13.42
CA PRO A 46 -14.03 -5.73 -12.17
C PRO A 46 -15.09 -4.68 -11.74
N ILE A 47 -15.00 -3.45 -12.23
CA ILE A 47 -15.99 -2.42 -11.96
C ILE A 47 -17.31 -2.75 -12.68
N ILE A 48 -17.21 -3.14 -13.95
CA ILE A 48 -18.37 -3.49 -14.77
C ILE A 48 -19.07 -4.74 -14.25
N SER A 49 -18.32 -5.72 -13.70
CA SER A 49 -18.85 -6.98 -13.20
C SER A 49 -19.31 -6.95 -11.74
N SER A 50 -19.10 -5.84 -11.03
CA SER A 50 -19.43 -5.76 -9.59
C SER A 50 -20.90 -5.38 -9.38
N ASP A 51 -21.55 -6.04 -8.40
CA ASP A 51 -22.87 -5.73 -7.88
C ASP A 51 -22.89 -4.54 -6.92
N LYS A 52 -21.71 -4.08 -6.49
CA LYS A 52 -21.53 -2.95 -5.55
C LYS A 52 -20.72 -1.85 -6.18
N GLN A 53 -20.86 -0.64 -5.67
CA GLN A 53 -20.02 0.49 -6.09
C GLN A 53 -18.54 0.19 -5.75
N VAL A 54 -17.71 0.06 -6.78
CA VAL A 54 -16.27 -0.09 -6.62
C VAL A 54 -15.69 1.30 -6.44
N ILE A 55 -15.23 1.59 -5.22
CA ILE A 55 -14.69 2.94 -4.90
C ILE A 55 -13.20 3.05 -5.25
N ALA A 56 -12.47 1.94 -5.28
CA ALA A 56 -11.09 1.93 -5.75
C ALA A 56 -10.67 0.55 -6.28
N VAL A 57 -9.74 0.56 -7.23
CA VAL A 57 -9.08 -0.63 -7.77
C VAL A 57 -7.58 -0.46 -7.66
N SER A 58 -6.92 -1.40 -7.01
CA SER A 58 -5.47 -1.50 -6.89
C SER A 58 -4.93 -2.47 -7.93
N GLY A 59 -4.06 -2.01 -8.81
CA GLY A 59 -3.32 -2.88 -9.71
C GLY A 59 -2.06 -3.43 -9.07
N THR A 60 -1.66 -4.65 -9.45
CA THR A 60 -0.38 -5.19 -9.01
C THR A 60 0.77 -4.38 -9.60
N MET A 61 1.69 -3.96 -8.73
CA MET A 61 2.93 -3.27 -9.10
C MET A 61 4.12 -4.19 -8.86
N LEU A 62 5.05 -4.22 -9.80
CA LEU A 62 6.32 -4.95 -9.70
C LEU A 62 7.51 -4.00 -9.88
N MET A 63 8.69 -4.47 -9.49
CA MET A 63 9.93 -3.70 -9.65
C MET A 63 10.47 -3.83 -11.06
N ALA A 64 10.75 -2.69 -11.69
CA ALA A 64 11.41 -2.60 -12.98
C ALA A 64 12.94 -2.79 -12.89
N ASN A 65 13.49 -2.76 -11.66
CA ASN A 65 14.94 -2.92 -11.45
C ASN A 65 15.47 -4.21 -12.07
N GLY A 66 16.38 -4.10 -13.03
CA GLY A 66 16.98 -5.22 -13.75
C GLY A 66 16.23 -5.60 -15.04
N CYS A 67 15.00 -5.16 -15.23
CA CYS A 67 14.25 -5.37 -16.47
C CYS A 67 14.84 -4.56 -17.63
N VAL A 68 14.55 -5.01 -18.86
CA VAL A 68 14.93 -4.27 -20.06
C VAL A 68 13.74 -3.43 -20.52
N VAL A 69 13.96 -2.12 -20.55
CA VAL A 69 12.96 -1.15 -21.03
C VAL A 69 13.32 -0.70 -22.43
N LYS A 70 12.35 -0.75 -23.35
CA LYS A 70 12.49 -0.22 -24.70
C LYS A 70 11.20 0.50 -25.09
N ASP A 71 11.33 1.71 -25.63
CA ASP A 71 10.20 2.53 -26.08
C ASP A 71 9.09 2.71 -25.00
N GLY A 72 9.50 2.86 -23.74
CA GLY A 72 8.58 3.01 -22.61
C GLY A 72 7.83 1.74 -22.20
N GLN A 73 8.27 0.57 -22.66
CA GLN A 73 7.68 -0.73 -22.32
C GLN A 73 8.71 -1.69 -21.74
N ILE A 74 8.28 -2.56 -20.84
CA ILE A 74 9.10 -3.69 -20.37
C ILE A 74 9.10 -4.76 -21.47
N VAL A 75 10.25 -4.99 -22.08
CA VAL A 75 10.41 -5.99 -23.15
C VAL A 75 11.03 -7.29 -22.66
N ASP A 76 11.73 -7.26 -21.52
CA ASP A 76 12.31 -8.45 -20.89
C ASP A 76 12.32 -8.29 -19.38
N VAL A 77 11.66 -9.21 -18.70
CA VAL A 77 11.53 -9.21 -17.23
C VAL A 77 12.71 -9.96 -16.63
N ARG A 78 13.54 -9.27 -15.89
CA ARG A 78 14.73 -9.85 -15.26
C ARG A 78 14.73 -9.60 -13.75
N THR A 79 15.20 -10.59 -13.02
CA THR A 79 15.43 -10.46 -11.58
C THR A 79 16.61 -9.50 -11.30
N PRO A 80 16.46 -8.54 -10.37
CA PRO A 80 17.57 -7.70 -9.95
C PRO A 80 18.76 -8.52 -9.45
N ARG A 81 19.98 -8.08 -9.78
CA ARG A 81 21.22 -8.77 -9.36
C ARG A 81 21.75 -8.27 -8.04
N THR A 82 21.33 -7.11 -7.58
CA THR A 82 21.76 -6.52 -6.32
C THR A 82 20.78 -6.87 -5.19
N PRO A 83 21.26 -7.14 -3.95
CA PRO A 83 20.44 -7.66 -2.86
C PRO A 83 19.22 -6.79 -2.53
N ILE A 84 19.40 -5.45 -2.44
CA ILE A 84 18.33 -4.55 -1.99
C ILE A 84 17.14 -4.54 -2.96
N PRO A 85 17.31 -4.28 -4.27
CA PRO A 85 16.21 -4.43 -5.23
C PRO A 85 15.62 -5.84 -5.30
N LEU A 86 16.45 -6.89 -5.12
CA LEU A 86 15.98 -8.28 -5.10
C LEU A 86 15.00 -8.51 -3.94
N PHE A 87 15.36 -8.14 -2.70
CA PHE A 87 14.48 -8.27 -1.55
C PHE A 87 13.22 -7.44 -1.68
N GLN A 88 13.32 -6.23 -2.24
CA GLN A 88 12.15 -5.40 -2.48
C GLN A 88 11.22 -6.01 -3.54
N ASN A 89 11.76 -6.63 -4.59
CA ASN A 89 10.94 -7.32 -5.60
C ASN A 89 10.14 -8.47 -4.94
N LEU A 90 10.79 -9.29 -4.10
CA LEU A 90 10.10 -10.33 -3.33
C LEU A 90 9.05 -9.76 -2.38
N GLU A 91 9.35 -8.66 -1.71
CA GLU A 91 8.42 -7.97 -0.82
C GLU A 91 7.18 -7.45 -1.58
N TYR A 92 7.37 -6.84 -2.74
CA TYR A 92 6.27 -6.36 -3.59
C TYR A 92 5.41 -7.52 -4.10
N MET A 93 6.02 -8.59 -4.60
CA MET A 93 5.29 -9.79 -5.00
C MET A 93 4.45 -10.35 -3.84
N ARG A 94 5.02 -10.51 -2.65
CA ARG A 94 4.30 -10.95 -1.45
C ARG A 94 3.18 -9.98 -1.08
N SER A 95 3.46 -8.68 -1.09
CA SER A 95 2.50 -7.66 -0.69
C SER A 95 1.30 -7.60 -1.64
N TYR A 96 1.55 -7.57 -2.95
CA TYR A 96 0.47 -7.43 -3.94
C TYR A 96 -0.27 -8.73 -4.22
N LEU A 97 0.46 -9.84 -4.41
CA LEU A 97 -0.15 -11.11 -4.84
C LEU A 97 -0.71 -11.94 -3.67
N ILE A 98 -0.28 -11.70 -2.44
CA ILE A 98 -0.78 -12.41 -1.26
C ILE A 98 -1.48 -11.43 -0.33
N GLY A 99 -0.78 -10.44 0.20
CA GLY A 99 -1.30 -9.53 1.21
C GLY A 99 -2.53 -8.75 0.74
N LYS A 100 -2.39 -7.96 -0.33
CA LYS A 100 -3.50 -7.14 -0.86
C LYS A 100 -4.63 -7.98 -1.44
N MET A 101 -4.34 -9.14 -2.04
CA MET A 101 -5.38 -10.07 -2.47
C MET A 101 -6.22 -10.56 -1.29
N GLY A 102 -5.58 -10.94 -0.18
CA GLY A 102 -6.27 -11.33 1.04
C GLY A 102 -7.13 -10.19 1.62
N TRP A 103 -6.58 -8.98 1.71
CA TRP A 103 -7.31 -7.80 2.16
C TRP A 103 -8.48 -7.43 1.24
N SER A 104 -8.31 -7.57 -0.08
CA SER A 104 -9.37 -7.35 -1.05
C SER A 104 -10.51 -8.35 -0.89
N ALA A 105 -10.20 -9.64 -0.64
CA ALA A 105 -11.20 -10.68 -0.45
C ALA A 105 -12.16 -10.39 0.70
N ILE A 106 -11.66 -9.80 1.80
CA ILE A 106 -12.48 -9.40 2.95
C ILE A 106 -12.95 -7.95 2.89
N ASN A 107 -12.69 -7.21 1.81
CA ASN A 107 -12.99 -5.79 1.64
C ASN A 107 -12.38 -4.88 2.73
N GLY A 108 -11.18 -5.22 3.17
CA GLY A 108 -10.41 -4.53 4.23
C GLY A 108 -9.10 -3.92 3.73
N MET A 109 -9.02 -3.47 2.48
CA MET A 109 -7.79 -2.92 1.88
C MET A 109 -7.25 -1.74 2.69
N PRO A 110 -5.98 -1.81 3.17
CA PRO A 110 -5.36 -0.75 3.94
C PRO A 110 -5.00 0.47 3.08
N ASN A 111 -4.58 0.25 1.83
CA ASN A 111 -4.24 1.29 0.88
C ASN A 111 -4.33 0.81 -0.57
N VAL A 112 -4.58 1.72 -1.47
CA VAL A 112 -4.30 1.58 -2.91
C VAL A 112 -3.05 2.38 -3.19
N SER A 113 -2.03 1.74 -3.76
CA SER A 113 -0.71 2.36 -3.91
C SER A 113 -0.75 3.72 -4.59
N GLY A 114 -0.04 4.68 -4.04
CA GLY A 114 0.14 6.00 -4.66
C GLY A 114 0.80 5.96 -6.03
N GLY A 115 1.55 4.88 -6.36
CA GLY A 115 2.19 4.69 -7.67
C GLY A 115 1.24 4.26 -8.79
N PHE A 116 0.15 3.56 -8.46
CA PHE A 116 -0.89 3.19 -9.43
C PHE A 116 -2.19 2.76 -8.75
N GLY A 117 -3.27 3.45 -9.05
CA GLY A 117 -4.60 3.12 -8.58
C GLY A 117 -5.71 3.82 -9.38
N LEU A 118 -6.84 3.15 -9.49
CA LEU A 118 -8.07 3.69 -10.06
C LEU A 118 -9.06 3.99 -8.94
N PHE A 119 -9.70 5.16 -8.95
CA PHE A 119 -10.56 5.62 -7.87
C PHE A 119 -11.89 6.20 -8.41
N ASP A 120 -12.99 5.95 -7.68
CA ASP A 120 -14.26 6.63 -7.91
C ASP A 120 -14.09 8.11 -7.56
N ARG A 121 -14.29 8.97 -8.58
CA ARG A 121 -14.09 10.40 -8.46
C ARG A 121 -15.07 11.04 -7.47
N SER A 122 -16.32 10.63 -7.49
CA SER A 122 -17.37 11.20 -6.65
C SER A 122 -17.11 10.93 -5.16
N VAL A 123 -16.68 9.70 -4.85
CA VAL A 123 -16.35 9.29 -3.49
C VAL A 123 -15.05 9.95 -3.03
N ALA A 124 -14.04 10.03 -3.89
CA ALA A 124 -12.78 10.70 -3.56
C ALA A 124 -12.98 12.19 -3.24
N ILE A 125 -13.79 12.92 -4.04
CA ILE A 125 -14.13 14.31 -3.78
C ILE A 125 -14.93 14.45 -2.48
N ALA A 126 -15.94 13.59 -2.26
CA ALA A 126 -16.77 13.62 -1.05
C ALA A 126 -15.95 13.30 0.22
N ALA A 127 -14.90 12.50 0.10
CA ALA A 127 -13.93 12.23 1.16
C ALA A 127 -12.89 13.35 1.35
N GLY A 128 -12.92 14.42 0.55
CA GLY A 128 -12.02 15.58 0.65
C GLY A 128 -10.77 15.54 -0.24
N GLY A 129 -10.67 14.57 -1.17
CA GLY A 129 -9.50 14.45 -2.07
C GLY A 129 -8.23 14.01 -1.35
N TYR A 130 -7.06 14.20 -1.98
CA TYR A 130 -5.76 13.94 -1.37
C TYR A 130 -5.39 15.03 -0.35
N ASP A 131 -4.87 14.63 0.81
CA ASP A 131 -4.35 15.56 1.82
C ASP A 131 -2.86 15.85 1.56
N GLY A 132 -2.53 17.10 1.27
CA GLY A 132 -1.16 17.55 1.02
C GLY A 132 -0.26 17.56 2.26
N THR A 133 -0.82 17.42 3.45
CA THR A 133 -0.07 17.34 4.71
C THR A 133 0.22 15.89 5.12
N SER A 134 -0.36 14.92 4.44
CA SER A 134 -0.17 13.50 4.74
C SER A 134 1.14 12.97 4.14
N PHE A 135 1.91 12.23 4.95
CA PHE A 135 3.09 11.48 4.50
C PHE A 135 2.72 10.16 3.79
N ALA A 136 1.46 9.70 3.92
CA ALA A 136 0.89 8.54 3.24
C ALA A 136 -0.50 8.90 2.69
N GLU A 137 -0.50 9.78 1.71
CA GLU A 137 -1.70 10.37 1.12
C GLU A 137 -2.65 9.32 0.50
N ASP A 138 -2.10 8.20 0.04
CA ASP A 138 -2.83 7.08 -0.54
C ASP A 138 -3.59 6.26 0.52
N MET A 139 -2.94 5.98 1.64
CA MET A 139 -3.53 5.28 2.77
C MET A 139 -4.62 6.13 3.45
N ASP A 140 -4.33 7.40 3.65
CA ASP A 140 -5.26 8.36 4.24
C ASP A 140 -6.51 8.54 3.36
N LEU A 141 -6.33 8.71 2.04
CA LEU A 141 -7.45 8.82 1.11
C LEU A 141 -8.38 7.60 1.18
N ILE A 142 -7.84 6.38 1.11
CA ILE A 142 -8.63 5.15 1.20
C ILE A 142 -9.38 5.07 2.53
N THR A 143 -8.72 5.39 3.64
CA THR A 143 -9.35 5.37 4.97
C THR A 143 -10.52 6.36 5.04
N ARG A 144 -10.39 7.58 4.49
CA ARG A 144 -11.46 8.57 4.43
C ARG A 144 -12.59 8.17 3.46
N MET A 145 -12.25 7.59 2.29
CA MET A 145 -13.26 7.08 1.36
C MET A 145 -14.10 5.97 1.98
N VAL A 146 -13.47 5.03 2.69
CA VAL A 146 -14.17 3.98 3.44
C VAL A 146 -15.01 4.58 4.57
N GLY A 147 -14.46 5.54 5.32
CA GLY A 147 -15.18 6.27 6.35
C GLY A 147 -16.45 6.89 5.79
N TYR A 148 -16.35 7.65 4.71
CA TYR A 148 -17.49 8.26 4.03
C TYR A 148 -18.55 7.24 3.63
N MET A 149 -18.16 6.13 2.97
CA MET A 149 -19.13 5.10 2.57
C MET A 149 -19.83 4.45 3.77
N CYS A 150 -19.11 4.23 4.86
CA CYS A 150 -19.67 3.66 6.08
C CYS A 150 -20.59 4.62 6.83
N ASP A 151 -20.21 5.88 6.98
CA ASP A 151 -21.00 6.92 7.64
C ASP A 151 -22.38 7.13 6.96
N PHE A 152 -22.41 7.00 5.64
CA PHE A 152 -23.66 7.06 4.87
C PHE A 152 -24.29 5.68 4.60
N SER A 153 -23.80 4.61 5.26
CA SER A 153 -24.30 3.24 5.12
C SER A 153 -24.37 2.73 3.67
N ARG A 154 -23.48 3.23 2.79
CA ARG A 154 -23.42 2.85 1.37
C ARG A 154 -22.64 1.57 1.19
N PRO A 155 -23.11 0.59 0.40
CA PRO A 155 -22.35 -0.59 0.05
C PRO A 155 -21.21 -0.21 -0.90
N TYR A 156 -20.01 -0.72 -0.64
CA TYR A 156 -18.83 -0.45 -1.46
C TYR A 156 -17.94 -1.67 -1.60
N LYS A 157 -17.01 -1.60 -2.55
CA LYS A 157 -15.96 -2.60 -2.75
C LYS A 157 -14.64 -1.91 -3.11
N ILE A 158 -13.52 -2.48 -2.62
CA ILE A 158 -12.16 -2.14 -3.06
C ILE A 158 -11.53 -3.43 -3.57
N ILE A 159 -11.00 -3.38 -4.79
CA ILE A 159 -10.57 -4.58 -5.51
C ILE A 159 -9.07 -4.52 -5.78
N GLN A 160 -8.35 -5.61 -5.48
CA GLN A 160 -6.98 -5.84 -5.93
C GLN A 160 -7.00 -6.72 -7.17
N ILE A 161 -6.23 -6.33 -8.18
CA ILE A 161 -6.03 -7.11 -9.40
C ILE A 161 -4.70 -7.85 -9.30
N PRO A 162 -4.68 -9.19 -9.51
CA PRO A 162 -3.45 -9.97 -9.46
C PRO A 162 -2.51 -9.71 -10.64
N ASP A 163 -3.07 -9.36 -11.80
CA ASP A 163 -2.26 -9.07 -12.99
C ASP A 163 -1.41 -7.82 -12.79
N THR A 164 -0.18 -7.87 -13.29
CA THR A 164 0.70 -6.71 -13.30
C THR A 164 0.09 -5.59 -14.13
N CYS A 165 -0.10 -4.44 -13.50
CA CYS A 165 -0.62 -3.24 -14.14
C CYS A 165 0.44 -2.15 -14.29
N CYS A 166 1.45 -2.17 -13.42
CA CYS A 166 2.43 -1.09 -13.33
C CYS A 166 3.80 -1.64 -12.91
N TRP A 167 4.86 -1.01 -13.41
CA TRP A 167 6.23 -1.25 -13.03
C TRP A 167 6.82 0.04 -12.46
N THR A 168 7.50 -0.05 -11.34
CA THR A 168 8.13 1.09 -10.66
C THR A 168 9.58 0.79 -10.36
N GLU A 169 10.39 1.83 -10.14
CA GLU A 169 11.77 1.67 -9.74
C GLU A 169 11.90 1.66 -8.21
N GLY A 170 12.48 0.58 -7.68
CA GLY A 170 12.77 0.46 -6.25
C GLY A 170 14.10 1.11 -5.88
N PRO A 171 14.29 1.51 -4.60
CA PRO A 171 15.53 2.04 -4.10
C PRO A 171 16.72 1.13 -4.40
N PRO A 172 17.80 1.64 -5.05
CA PRO A 172 18.95 0.83 -5.40
C PRO A 172 19.90 0.57 -4.23
N ASN A 173 19.80 1.35 -3.15
CA ASN A 173 20.71 1.28 -2.00
C ASN A 173 20.00 1.50 -0.66
N LEU A 174 20.71 1.14 0.44
CA LEU A 174 20.19 1.22 1.81
C LEU A 174 19.79 2.64 2.23
N ALA A 175 20.51 3.66 1.82
CA ALA A 175 20.22 5.04 2.22
C ALA A 175 18.87 5.52 1.63
N MET A 176 18.57 5.17 0.38
CA MET A 176 17.29 5.47 -0.24
C MET A 176 16.17 4.62 0.35
N LEU A 177 16.42 3.34 0.59
CA LEU A 177 15.47 2.44 1.24
C LEU A 177 15.11 2.94 2.64
N TYR A 178 16.10 3.33 3.45
CA TYR A 178 15.88 3.89 4.78
C TYR A 178 14.99 5.14 4.76
N ARG A 179 15.27 6.08 3.84
CA ARG A 179 14.44 7.28 3.67
C ARG A 179 13.00 6.95 3.28
N GLN A 180 12.80 6.01 2.36
CA GLN A 180 11.49 5.54 1.93
C GLN A 180 10.73 4.92 3.12
N ARG A 181 11.36 4.01 3.86
CA ARG A 181 10.73 3.33 5.01
C ARG A 181 10.41 4.29 6.15
N THR A 182 11.30 5.25 6.41
CA THR A 182 11.03 6.29 7.42
C THR A 182 9.81 7.14 7.04
N ARG A 183 9.68 7.51 5.77
CA ARG A 183 8.49 8.24 5.29
C ARG A 183 7.23 7.38 5.47
N TRP A 184 7.26 6.11 5.10
CA TRP A 184 6.11 5.20 5.24
C TRP A 184 5.71 5.00 6.71
N ALA A 185 6.68 4.80 7.59
CA ALA A 185 6.42 4.68 9.03
C ALA A 185 5.78 5.94 9.62
N ARG A 186 6.25 7.13 9.22
CA ARG A 186 5.64 8.40 9.62
C ARG A 186 4.21 8.53 9.09
N GLY A 187 3.97 8.16 7.84
CA GLY A 187 2.64 8.17 7.24
C GLY A 187 1.69 7.20 7.92
N LEU A 188 2.15 6.00 8.24
CA LEU A 188 1.37 5.01 9.00
C LEU A 188 0.97 5.55 10.38
N PHE A 189 1.93 6.09 11.14
CA PHE A 189 1.66 6.70 12.44
C PHE A 189 0.65 7.86 12.33
N GLN A 190 0.83 8.74 11.34
CA GLN A 190 -0.07 9.86 11.09
C GLN A 190 -1.49 9.38 10.78
N THR A 191 -1.63 8.42 9.86
CA THR A 191 -2.95 7.86 9.49
C THR A 191 -3.63 7.21 10.68
N LEU A 192 -2.92 6.39 11.47
CA LEU A 192 -3.46 5.78 12.68
C LEU A 192 -3.88 6.82 13.73
N SER A 193 -3.09 7.89 13.89
CA SER A 193 -3.38 8.98 14.83
C SER A 193 -4.62 9.78 14.43
N ILE A 194 -4.75 10.12 13.14
CA ILE A 194 -5.91 10.87 12.62
C ILE A 194 -7.17 10.02 12.72
N HIS A 195 -7.08 8.76 12.32
CA HIS A 195 -8.24 7.86 12.23
C HIS A 195 -8.44 6.97 13.47
N HIS A 196 -7.79 7.26 14.61
CA HIS A 196 -7.88 6.45 15.84
C HIS A 196 -9.33 6.20 16.28
N LYS A 197 -10.24 7.14 16.02
CA LYS A 197 -11.68 7.00 16.36
C LYS A 197 -12.40 5.92 15.57
N MET A 198 -11.82 5.44 14.46
CA MET A 198 -12.39 4.35 13.66
C MET A 198 -12.00 2.97 14.20
N ILE A 199 -10.90 2.89 14.97
CA ILE A 199 -10.35 1.64 15.51
C ILE A 199 -11.38 0.97 16.43
N PHE A 200 -11.61 -0.32 16.24
CA PHE A 200 -12.58 -1.17 16.95
C PHE A 200 -14.05 -0.74 16.82
N LYS A 201 -14.39 0.17 15.90
CA LYS A 201 -15.79 0.53 15.65
C LYS A 201 -16.41 -0.31 14.56
N LYS A 202 -17.51 -1.00 14.89
CA LYS A 202 -18.30 -1.83 13.97
C LYS A 202 -18.87 -1.05 12.77
N THR A 203 -19.14 0.25 12.94
CA THR A 203 -19.61 1.15 11.87
C THR A 203 -18.70 1.09 10.65
N TYR A 204 -17.38 1.03 10.87
CA TYR A 204 -16.39 1.01 9.78
C TYR A 204 -16.01 -0.40 9.31
N LYS A 205 -16.83 -1.40 9.66
CA LYS A 205 -16.71 -2.78 9.18
C LYS A 205 -15.28 -3.32 9.30
N GLN A 206 -14.76 -3.94 8.23
CA GLN A 206 -13.42 -4.51 8.21
C GLN A 206 -12.31 -3.46 8.44
N MET A 207 -12.47 -2.25 7.92
CA MET A 207 -11.49 -1.17 8.15
C MET A 207 -11.30 -0.90 9.64
N GLY A 208 -12.39 -0.74 10.39
CA GLY A 208 -12.32 -0.46 11.83
C GLY A 208 -12.00 -1.67 12.69
N LEU A 209 -12.50 -2.87 12.33
CA LEU A 209 -12.38 -4.07 13.18
C LEU A 209 -11.12 -4.88 12.92
N LEU A 210 -10.58 -4.85 11.69
CA LEU A 210 -9.45 -5.68 11.28
C LEU A 210 -8.28 -4.85 10.75
N THR A 211 -8.51 -4.00 9.75
CA THR A 211 -7.43 -3.33 9.02
C THR A 211 -6.64 -2.36 9.91
N LEU A 212 -7.29 -1.39 10.52
CA LEU A 212 -6.61 -0.40 11.38
C LEU A 212 -5.99 -1.05 12.62
N PRO A 213 -6.64 -1.99 13.36
CA PRO A 213 -6.00 -2.74 14.43
C PRO A 213 -4.78 -3.55 13.97
N TYR A 214 -4.88 -4.22 12.83
CA TYR A 214 -3.76 -4.96 12.25
C TYR A 214 -2.57 -4.05 11.93
N MET A 215 -2.83 -2.92 11.27
CA MET A 215 -1.79 -1.92 10.96
C MET A 215 -1.13 -1.37 12.22
N PHE A 216 -1.90 -1.16 13.27
CA PHE A 216 -1.36 -0.71 14.56
C PHE A 216 -0.44 -1.77 15.19
N VAL A 217 -0.91 -3.01 15.31
CA VAL A 217 -0.17 -4.07 16.02
C VAL A 217 0.97 -4.63 15.16
N PHE A 218 0.71 -5.00 13.91
CA PHE A 218 1.63 -5.80 13.09
C PHE A 218 2.44 -4.98 12.08
N GLU A 219 2.15 -3.69 11.90
CA GLU A 219 2.96 -2.82 11.06
C GLU A 219 3.64 -1.72 11.89
N PHE A 220 2.87 -0.99 12.71
CA PHE A 220 3.43 0.11 13.50
C PHE A 220 4.26 -0.40 14.69
N LEU A 221 3.77 -1.38 15.45
CA LEU A 221 4.50 -1.98 16.56
C LEU A 221 5.46 -3.10 16.13
N ALA A 222 5.49 -3.50 14.85
CA ALA A 222 6.35 -4.56 14.34
C ALA A 222 7.81 -4.44 14.78
N PRO A 223 8.49 -3.27 14.68
CA PRO A 223 9.89 -3.17 15.09
C PRO A 223 10.10 -3.46 16.58
N ILE A 224 9.14 -3.11 17.44
CA ILE A 224 9.20 -3.38 18.89
C ILE A 224 9.00 -4.87 19.14
N ILE A 225 8.01 -5.49 18.48
CA ILE A 225 7.72 -6.92 18.59
C ILE A 225 8.92 -7.75 18.11
N GLU A 226 9.50 -7.40 16.96
CA GLU A 226 10.67 -8.09 16.40
C GLU A 226 11.90 -7.96 17.30
N LEU A 227 12.18 -6.75 17.82
CA LEU A 227 13.29 -6.53 18.74
C LEU A 227 13.11 -7.32 20.04
N THR A 228 11.90 -7.31 20.60
CA THR A 228 11.58 -8.09 21.80
C THR A 228 11.74 -9.58 21.55
N GLY A 229 11.24 -10.08 20.42
CA GLY A 229 11.40 -11.48 20.00
C GLY A 229 12.86 -11.87 19.83
N LEU A 230 13.68 -11.00 19.24
CA LEU A 230 15.13 -11.23 19.11
C LEU A 230 15.83 -11.31 20.49
N ILE A 231 15.51 -10.39 21.40
CA ILE A 231 16.07 -10.39 22.76
C ILE A 231 15.70 -11.69 23.50
N VAL A 232 14.42 -12.08 23.45
CA VAL A 232 13.95 -13.35 24.06
C VAL A 232 14.65 -14.55 23.42
N PHE A 233 14.77 -14.56 22.08
CA PHE A 233 15.48 -15.64 21.38
C PHE A 233 16.94 -15.76 21.82
N ILE A 234 17.66 -14.64 21.90
CA ILE A 234 19.05 -14.61 22.35
C ILE A 234 19.14 -15.12 23.81
N TYR A 235 18.28 -14.62 24.70
CA TYR A 235 18.25 -15.06 26.09
C TYR A 235 18.04 -16.58 26.20
N LEU A 236 17.02 -17.12 25.50
CA LEU A 236 16.74 -18.56 25.52
C LEU A 236 17.89 -19.38 24.90
N ALA A 237 18.50 -18.92 23.82
CA ALA A 237 19.64 -19.60 23.20
C ALA A 237 20.81 -19.74 24.20
N PHE A 238 21.15 -18.68 24.92
CA PHE A 238 22.20 -18.72 25.93
C PHE A 238 21.85 -19.59 27.13
N THR A 239 20.64 -19.47 27.67
CA THR A 239 20.22 -20.28 28.84
C THR A 239 20.06 -21.76 28.49
N CYS A 240 19.50 -22.11 27.33
CA CYS A 240 19.42 -23.50 26.89
C CYS A 240 20.77 -24.11 26.58
N LEU A 241 21.72 -23.39 25.97
CA LEU A 241 23.06 -23.86 25.70
C LEU A 241 23.83 -24.11 26.99
N LEU A 242 23.71 -23.24 27.99
CA LEU A 242 24.34 -23.44 29.32
C LEU A 242 23.77 -24.67 30.03
N TYR A 243 22.42 -24.84 29.98
CA TYR A 243 21.75 -25.98 30.62
C TYR A 243 22.13 -27.33 29.98
N THR A 244 22.31 -27.39 28.66
CA THR A 244 22.71 -28.61 27.95
C THR A 244 24.19 -28.93 28.18
N SER A 245 25.07 -27.96 28.43
CA SER A 245 26.46 -28.22 28.78
C SER A 245 26.61 -28.79 30.20
N ASP A 246 25.86 -28.25 31.17
CA ASP A 246 25.89 -28.78 32.56
C ASP A 246 25.35 -30.20 32.64
N ALA A 247 24.32 -30.56 31.86
CA ALA A 247 23.77 -31.91 31.78
C ALA A 247 24.70 -32.92 31.09
N ALA A 248 25.63 -32.45 30.26
CA ALA A 248 26.64 -33.30 29.61
C ALA A 248 27.84 -33.57 30.49
N ASP A 249 28.12 -32.74 31.50
CA ASP A 249 29.19 -32.92 32.46
C ASP A 249 28.82 -33.83 33.65
N GLU A 250 27.51 -34.21 33.78
CA GLU A 250 26.97 -35.13 34.80
C GLU A 250 26.87 -36.59 34.30
N LEU A 251 27.30 -36.93 33.10
CA LEU A 251 27.29 -38.26 32.50
C LEU A 251 28.73 -38.76 32.29
#